data_38d101baa51eb5d6cd03c0cedc9612f6
#
_entry.id   38d101baa51eb5d6cd03c0cedc9612f6
#
_cell.length_a   1.000
_cell.length_b   1.000
_cell.length_c   1.000
_cell.angle_alpha   90.00
_cell.angle_beta   90.00
_cell.angle_gamma   90.00
#
_symmetry.space_group_name_H-M   'P 1'
#
loop_
_entity.id
_entity.type
_entity.pdbx_description
1 polymer ?
#
loop_
_entity_poly.entity_id
_entity_poly.type
_entity_poly.pdbx_seq_one_letter_code
_entity_poly.pdbx_strand_id
1 'polypeptide(L)'
;VLRLCKKWTFLIVTLLLFLSSNNAIAQIYATNGGHANFRAKMPFNSYMGKSDQLQGNINFETGKVNFKVPVKSIKTDKEKRDEHMYELLEAEKNHDVVFDGKLIDDFNFDKKGNQSVRVKGDFTLAGTTREITIPIDLELVSDNTIQLNASWSLFITDYGLERPSIVFLQVNDQHELNLDALLKEK
;
A
#
# COMPACT_ATOMS: atom_id res chain seq x y z
N VAL A 1 -10.39 -33.24 -55.74
CA VAL A 1 -9.12 -33.05 -55.02
C VAL A 1 -9.00 -31.61 -54.51
N LEU A 2 -9.31 -30.58 -55.34
CA LEU A 2 -9.20 -29.15 -54.91
C LEU A 2 -10.16 -28.71 -53.76
N ARG A 3 -11.30 -29.37 -53.61
CA ARG A 3 -12.29 -29.00 -52.57
C ARG A 3 -11.96 -29.51 -51.15
N LEU A 4 -11.18 -30.61 -51.06
CA LEU A 4 -10.72 -31.11 -49.77
C LEU A 4 -9.58 -30.27 -49.19
N CYS A 5 -8.68 -29.78 -50.04
CA CYS A 5 -7.51 -28.98 -49.62
C CYS A 5 -7.96 -27.64 -48.98
N LYS A 6 -9.03 -27.00 -49.51
CA LYS A 6 -9.60 -25.73 -49.03
C LYS A 6 -10.23 -25.87 -47.64
N LYS A 7 -10.83 -27.01 -47.31
CA LYS A 7 -11.42 -27.27 -45.98
C LYS A 7 -10.35 -27.53 -44.91
N TRP A 8 -9.25 -28.16 -45.26
CA TRP A 8 -8.15 -28.42 -44.37
C TRP A 8 -7.33 -27.17 -44.03
N THR A 9 -7.12 -26.29 -45.02
CA THR A 9 -6.45 -24.99 -44.76
C THR A 9 -7.32 -24.09 -43.87
N PHE A 10 -8.62 -24.13 -43.99
CA PHE A 10 -9.53 -23.36 -43.12
C PHE A 10 -9.52 -23.88 -41.66
N LEU A 11 -9.41 -25.20 -41.47
CA LEU A 11 -9.36 -25.85 -40.17
C LEU A 11 -8.02 -25.57 -39.44
N ILE A 12 -6.93 -25.50 -40.17
CA ILE A 12 -5.58 -25.19 -39.62
C ILE A 12 -5.49 -23.72 -39.24
N VAL A 13 -6.07 -22.80 -40.01
CA VAL A 13 -6.09 -21.36 -39.70
C VAL A 13 -6.96 -21.08 -38.46
N THR A 14 -8.10 -21.78 -38.30
CA THR A 14 -8.93 -21.65 -37.11
C THR A 14 -8.26 -22.22 -35.87
N LEU A 15 -7.49 -23.29 -35.99
CA LEU A 15 -6.76 -23.90 -34.88
C LEU A 15 -5.58 -23.01 -34.41
N LEU A 16 -4.90 -22.32 -35.34
CA LEU A 16 -3.82 -21.38 -35.04
C LEU A 16 -4.33 -20.09 -34.31
N LEU A 17 -5.57 -19.68 -34.54
CA LEU A 17 -6.19 -18.53 -33.84
C LEU A 17 -6.57 -18.85 -32.39
N PHE A 18 -6.74 -20.12 -32.02
CA PHE A 18 -7.03 -20.54 -30.64
C PHE A 18 -5.76 -20.71 -29.77
N LEU A 19 -4.57 -20.71 -30.36
CA LEU A 19 -3.30 -20.87 -29.63
C LEU A 19 -2.71 -19.56 -29.12
N SER A 20 -3.27 -18.42 -29.44
CA SER A 20 -2.94 -17.13 -28.81
C SER A 20 -3.68 -16.97 -27.47
N SER A 21 -3.55 -17.94 -26.57
CA SER A 21 -3.86 -17.74 -25.17
C SER A 21 -2.83 -16.73 -24.64
N ASN A 22 -3.18 -15.45 -24.64
CA ASN A 22 -2.46 -14.48 -23.85
C ASN A 22 -2.58 -14.97 -22.41
N ASN A 23 -1.52 -15.58 -21.89
CA ASN A 23 -1.34 -15.73 -20.46
C ASN A 23 -1.25 -14.31 -19.91
N ALA A 24 -2.38 -13.73 -19.54
CA ALA A 24 -2.40 -12.56 -18.68
C ALA A 24 -1.78 -13.04 -17.36
N ILE A 25 -0.48 -12.88 -17.21
CA ILE A 25 0.19 -13.08 -15.95
C ILE A 25 -0.32 -11.94 -15.08
N ALA A 26 -1.08 -12.28 -14.06
CA ALA A 26 -1.54 -11.30 -13.08
C ALA A 26 -0.29 -10.66 -12.44
N GLN A 27 0.02 -9.42 -12.83
CA GLN A 27 1.17 -8.70 -12.30
C GLN A 27 0.88 -8.25 -10.87
N ILE A 28 1.06 -9.18 -9.93
CA ILE A 28 0.90 -8.91 -8.50
C ILE A 28 2.29 -8.73 -7.90
N TYR A 29 2.51 -7.56 -7.34
CA TYR A 29 3.73 -7.23 -6.60
C TYR A 29 3.42 -7.10 -5.12
N ALA A 30 4.20 -7.75 -4.24
CA ALA A 30 3.90 -7.85 -2.82
C ALA A 30 5.14 -7.69 -1.93
N THR A 31 4.90 -7.28 -0.68
CA THR A 31 5.90 -7.26 0.39
C THR A 31 5.35 -7.86 1.68
N ASN A 32 6.25 -8.44 2.50
CA ASN A 32 5.97 -8.89 3.86
C ASN A 32 6.92 -8.27 4.90
N GLY A 33 7.68 -7.24 4.54
CA GLY A 33 8.70 -6.64 5.39
C GLY A 33 9.11 -5.24 4.93
N GLY A 34 8.14 -4.45 4.47
CA GLY A 34 8.37 -3.03 4.20
C GLY A 34 8.37 -2.22 5.50
N HIS A 35 8.75 -0.95 5.39
CA HIS A 35 8.83 0.00 6.48
C HIS A 35 7.64 0.96 6.47
N ALA A 36 7.10 1.22 7.65
CA ALA A 36 6.10 2.25 7.87
C ALA A 36 6.51 3.12 9.05
N ASN A 37 6.29 4.41 8.96
CA ASN A 37 6.49 5.28 10.10
C ASN A 37 5.46 6.42 10.12
N PHE A 38 5.22 6.94 11.33
CA PHE A 38 4.54 8.19 11.50
C PHE A 38 5.39 9.17 12.31
N ARG A 39 5.20 10.45 12.06
CA ARG A 39 5.76 11.55 12.85
C ARG A 39 4.65 12.35 13.50
N ALA A 40 4.73 12.47 14.83
CA ALA A 40 3.88 13.32 15.64
C ALA A 40 4.68 14.51 16.15
N LYS A 41 4.18 15.72 15.94
CA LYS A 41 4.81 16.98 16.36
C LYS A 41 4.18 17.51 17.64
N MET A 42 4.98 18.16 18.46
CA MET A 42 4.58 18.93 19.63
C MET A 42 5.26 20.31 19.58
N PRO A 43 4.79 21.30 20.34
CA PRO A 43 5.59 22.50 20.55
C PRO A 43 7.01 22.11 21.03
N PHE A 44 8.04 22.52 20.33
CA PHE A 44 9.46 22.31 20.64
C PHE A 44 10.00 20.87 20.48
N ASN A 45 9.20 19.88 20.09
CA ASN A 45 9.67 18.50 19.93
C ASN A 45 8.86 17.72 18.89
N SER A 46 9.36 16.54 18.50
CA SER A 46 8.63 15.55 17.72
C SER A 46 9.09 14.15 18.11
N TYR A 47 8.25 13.16 17.85
CA TYR A 47 8.65 11.75 17.93
C TYR A 47 8.15 10.97 16.73
N MET A 48 8.71 9.80 16.53
CA MET A 48 8.34 8.88 15.46
C MET A 48 7.97 7.53 16.03
N GLY A 49 6.93 6.92 15.48
CA GLY A 49 6.68 5.49 15.62
C GLY A 49 7.05 4.81 14.31
N LYS A 50 7.72 3.64 14.38
CA LYS A 50 8.23 2.89 13.23
C LYS A 50 7.84 1.43 13.33
N SER A 51 7.59 0.82 12.17
CA SER A 51 7.39 -0.62 12.02
C SER A 51 8.12 -1.11 10.77
N ASP A 52 8.74 -2.28 10.88
CA ASP A 52 9.37 -3.01 9.77
C ASP A 52 8.48 -4.20 9.32
N GLN A 53 7.18 -4.16 9.66
CA GLN A 53 6.23 -5.21 9.36
C GLN A 53 5.09 -4.74 8.43
N LEU A 54 5.39 -3.77 7.54
CA LEU A 54 4.46 -3.40 6.48
C LEU A 54 4.28 -4.60 5.53
N GLN A 55 3.04 -5.01 5.35
CA GLN A 55 2.65 -6.11 4.46
C GLN A 55 1.62 -5.60 3.46
N GLY A 56 1.68 -6.09 2.23
CA GLY A 56 0.68 -5.72 1.24
C GLY A 56 1.05 -6.08 -0.17
N ASN A 57 0.17 -5.68 -1.09
CA ASN A 57 0.35 -5.94 -2.51
C ASN A 57 -0.37 -4.90 -3.38
N ILE A 58 0.11 -4.82 -4.61
CA ILE A 58 -0.52 -4.13 -5.73
C ILE A 58 -0.76 -5.15 -6.83
N ASN A 59 -2.00 -5.27 -7.30
CA ASN A 59 -2.34 -5.99 -8.51
C ASN A 59 -2.51 -4.98 -9.65
N PHE A 60 -1.57 -4.90 -10.55
CA PHE A 60 -1.57 -3.91 -11.64
C PHE A 60 -2.59 -4.23 -12.75
N GLU A 61 -3.06 -5.47 -12.86
CA GLU A 61 -4.12 -5.84 -13.80
C GLU A 61 -5.49 -5.30 -13.38
N THR A 62 -5.81 -5.45 -12.08
CA THR A 62 -7.11 -5.02 -11.53
C THR A 62 -7.07 -3.65 -10.88
N GLY A 63 -5.88 -3.09 -10.72
CA GLY A 63 -5.59 -1.88 -9.95
C GLY A 63 -5.73 -2.06 -8.44
N LYS A 64 -6.04 -3.25 -7.92
CA LYS A 64 -6.29 -3.46 -6.48
C LYS A 64 -5.03 -3.25 -5.65
N VAL A 65 -5.15 -2.48 -4.56
CA VAL A 65 -4.09 -2.15 -3.62
C VAL A 65 -4.54 -2.50 -2.22
N ASN A 66 -3.73 -3.28 -1.50
CA ASN A 66 -4.00 -3.61 -0.10
C ASN A 66 -2.70 -3.58 0.69
N PHE A 67 -2.68 -2.80 1.77
CA PHE A 67 -1.54 -2.73 2.71
C PHE A 67 -2.03 -2.73 4.15
N LYS A 68 -1.22 -3.31 5.04
CA LYS A 68 -1.47 -3.29 6.47
C LYS A 68 -0.19 -3.24 7.30
N VAL A 69 -0.31 -2.69 8.50
CA VAL A 69 0.75 -2.65 9.52
C VAL A 69 0.16 -3.11 10.84
N PRO A 70 0.71 -4.17 11.48
CA PRO A 70 0.27 -4.57 12.81
C PRO A 70 0.53 -3.45 13.83
N VAL A 71 -0.51 -3.01 14.56
CA VAL A 71 -0.40 -1.90 15.52
C VAL A 71 0.70 -2.15 16.56
N LYS A 72 0.78 -3.37 17.10
CA LYS A 72 1.79 -3.75 18.11
C LYS A 72 3.22 -3.84 17.58
N SER A 73 3.41 -3.83 16.27
CA SER A 73 4.74 -3.76 15.65
C SER A 73 5.31 -2.34 15.61
N ILE A 74 4.46 -1.33 15.78
CA ILE A 74 4.89 0.08 15.77
C ILE A 74 5.59 0.39 17.08
N LYS A 75 6.85 0.84 16.99
CA LYS A 75 7.69 1.18 18.13
C LYS A 75 8.16 2.62 18.06
N THR A 76 8.14 3.28 19.20
CA THR A 76 8.80 4.57 19.41
C THR A 76 10.13 4.33 20.15
N ASP A 77 10.84 5.38 20.49
CA ASP A 77 12.09 5.31 21.30
C ASP A 77 11.81 5.10 22.79
N LYS A 78 10.54 4.93 23.22
CA LYS A 78 10.11 4.83 24.63
C LYS A 78 8.98 3.82 24.80
N GLU A 79 9.24 2.76 25.53
CA GLU A 79 8.28 1.68 25.82
C GLU A 79 6.96 2.21 26.41
N LYS A 80 7.02 3.11 27.40
CA LYS A 80 5.81 3.71 27.98
C LYS A 80 4.97 4.49 26.98
N ARG A 81 5.60 5.08 25.93
CA ARG A 81 4.86 5.74 24.84
C ARG A 81 4.19 4.71 23.94
N ASP A 82 4.86 3.58 23.71
CA ASP A 82 4.30 2.47 22.94
C ASP A 82 3.04 1.93 23.62
N GLU A 83 3.09 1.70 24.93
CA GLU A 83 1.94 1.26 25.74
C GLU A 83 0.76 2.22 25.62
N HIS A 84 0.97 3.51 25.83
CA HIS A 84 -0.09 4.53 25.68
C HIS A 84 -0.63 4.61 24.25
N MET A 85 0.22 4.43 23.24
CA MET A 85 -0.22 4.39 21.83
C MET A 85 -1.10 3.16 21.58
N TYR A 86 -0.75 2.00 22.11
CA TYR A 86 -1.56 0.77 21.96
C TYR A 86 -2.90 0.89 22.68
N GLU A 87 -2.94 1.52 23.86
CA GLU A 87 -4.17 1.84 24.56
C GLU A 87 -5.05 2.79 23.73
N LEU A 88 -4.47 3.90 23.22
CA LEU A 88 -5.17 4.90 22.41
C LEU A 88 -5.76 4.29 21.12
N LEU A 89 -5.04 3.39 20.47
CA LEU A 89 -5.47 2.71 19.24
C LEU A 89 -6.37 1.50 19.52
N GLU A 90 -6.63 1.17 20.80
CA GLU A 90 -7.33 -0.07 21.20
C GLU A 90 -6.71 -1.31 20.52
N ALA A 91 -5.39 -1.49 20.60
CA ALA A 91 -4.62 -2.48 19.84
C ALA A 91 -5.05 -3.93 20.07
N GLU A 92 -5.76 -4.24 21.18
CA GLU A 92 -6.34 -5.56 21.44
C GLU A 92 -7.58 -5.84 20.57
N LYS A 93 -8.24 -4.80 20.09
CA LYS A 93 -9.43 -4.88 19.24
C LYS A 93 -9.07 -4.56 17.78
N ASN A 94 -8.23 -3.55 17.58
CA ASN A 94 -7.80 -3.06 16.28
C ASN A 94 -6.36 -3.51 16.04
N HIS A 95 -6.19 -4.73 15.53
CA HIS A 95 -4.86 -5.34 15.41
C HIS A 95 -3.99 -4.70 14.34
N ASP A 96 -4.59 -4.18 13.28
CA ASP A 96 -3.89 -3.64 12.12
C ASP A 96 -4.37 -2.22 11.76
N VAL A 97 -3.45 -1.39 11.28
CA VAL A 97 -3.77 -0.22 10.44
C VAL A 97 -3.85 -0.73 9.01
N VAL A 98 -4.95 -0.42 8.29
CA VAL A 98 -5.23 -1.03 6.98
C VAL A 98 -5.52 0.05 5.93
N PHE A 99 -5.04 -0.16 4.71
CA PHE A 99 -5.49 0.52 3.50
C PHE A 99 -5.97 -0.52 2.49
N ASP A 100 -7.21 -0.36 2.01
CA ASP A 100 -7.79 -1.18 0.92
C ASP A 100 -8.35 -0.25 -0.15
N GLY A 101 -7.83 -0.32 -1.36
CA GLY A 101 -8.21 0.62 -2.42
C GLY A 101 -7.76 0.19 -3.80
N LYS A 102 -7.65 1.19 -4.68
CA LYS A 102 -7.26 1.00 -6.08
C LYS A 102 -6.32 2.08 -6.56
N LEU A 103 -5.46 1.72 -7.51
CA LEU A 103 -4.78 2.67 -8.38
C LEU A 103 -5.84 3.45 -9.18
N ILE A 104 -5.69 4.76 -9.26
CA ILE A 104 -6.54 5.62 -10.09
C ILE A 104 -5.77 6.25 -11.26
N ASP A 105 -4.46 6.05 -11.28
CA ASP A 105 -3.59 6.38 -12.39
C ASP A 105 -2.87 5.10 -12.88
N ASP A 106 -2.52 5.06 -14.16
CA ASP A 106 -1.82 3.93 -14.76
C ASP A 106 -0.33 3.96 -14.41
N PHE A 107 0.25 2.77 -14.16
CA PHE A 107 1.68 2.56 -14.05
C PHE A 107 2.22 1.96 -15.36
N ASN A 108 3.28 2.56 -15.91
CA ASN A 108 3.88 2.12 -17.16
C ASN A 108 5.18 1.32 -16.89
N PHE A 109 5.16 0.01 -17.14
CA PHE A 109 6.31 -0.88 -16.95
C PHE A 109 7.48 -0.62 -17.92
N ASP A 110 7.22 0.00 -19.09
CA ASP A 110 8.25 0.33 -20.08
C ASP A 110 9.00 1.63 -19.74
N LYS A 111 8.46 2.43 -18.82
CA LYS A 111 9.05 3.71 -18.43
C LYS A 111 10.03 3.50 -17.26
N LYS A 112 11.29 3.86 -17.48
CA LYS A 112 12.33 3.85 -16.44
C LYS A 112 12.17 5.03 -15.46
N GLY A 113 12.67 4.80 -14.23
CA GLY A 113 12.68 5.79 -13.17
C GLY A 113 11.35 5.90 -12.42
N ASN A 114 11.30 6.86 -11.51
CA ASN A 114 10.17 7.07 -10.62
C ASN A 114 8.92 7.54 -11.37
N GLN A 115 7.76 6.98 -11.01
CA GLN A 115 6.45 7.35 -11.51
C GLN A 115 5.53 7.64 -10.33
N SER A 116 5.04 8.86 -10.23
CA SER A 116 4.05 9.23 -9.22
C SER A 116 2.66 8.88 -9.74
N VAL A 117 1.95 8.03 -8.98
CA VAL A 117 0.58 7.60 -9.25
C VAL A 117 -0.25 7.77 -7.98
N ARG A 118 -1.57 7.80 -8.09
CA ARG A 118 -2.46 7.94 -6.93
C ARG A 118 -3.19 6.63 -6.67
N VAL A 119 -3.37 6.36 -5.39
CA VAL A 119 -4.28 5.31 -4.91
C VAL A 119 -5.44 5.97 -4.17
N LYS A 120 -6.65 5.45 -4.36
CA LYS A 120 -7.85 5.89 -3.65
C LYS A 120 -8.50 4.70 -2.98
N GLY A 121 -8.86 4.84 -1.71
CA GLY A 121 -9.48 3.76 -0.96
C GLY A 121 -9.72 4.09 0.50
N ASP A 122 -10.08 3.07 1.24
CA ASP A 122 -10.45 3.09 2.64
C ASP A 122 -9.20 2.91 3.52
N PHE A 123 -8.87 3.94 4.30
CA PHE A 123 -7.86 3.88 5.34
C PHE A 123 -8.52 3.70 6.70
N THR A 124 -8.19 2.62 7.39
CA THR A 124 -8.74 2.26 8.69
C THR A 124 -7.68 2.41 9.78
N LEU A 125 -7.98 3.23 10.76
CA LEU A 125 -7.16 3.47 11.95
C LEU A 125 -8.05 3.43 13.19
N ALA A 126 -7.65 2.67 14.20
CA ALA A 126 -8.40 2.51 15.46
C ALA A 126 -9.89 2.20 15.25
N GLY A 127 -10.23 1.33 14.29
CA GLY A 127 -11.59 0.94 13.96
C GLY A 127 -12.41 1.96 13.17
N THR A 128 -11.88 3.16 12.94
CA THR A 128 -12.53 4.20 12.11
C THR A 128 -11.98 4.16 10.71
N THR A 129 -12.86 4.15 9.70
CA THR A 129 -12.50 4.10 8.28
C THR A 129 -12.82 5.44 7.61
N ARG A 130 -11.89 5.92 6.77
CA ARG A 130 -12.05 7.11 5.92
C ARG A 130 -11.57 6.82 4.51
N GLU A 131 -12.33 7.25 3.51
CA GLU A 131 -11.87 7.23 2.13
C GLU A 131 -10.86 8.36 1.93
N ILE A 132 -9.64 7.99 1.48
CA ILE A 132 -8.56 8.94 1.21
C ILE A 132 -7.93 8.67 -0.15
N THR A 133 -7.21 9.69 -0.66
CA THR A 133 -6.37 9.57 -1.85
C THR A 133 -4.92 9.85 -1.46
N ILE A 134 -4.03 8.91 -1.73
CA ILE A 134 -2.62 8.98 -1.38
C ILE A 134 -1.80 9.01 -2.68
N PRO A 135 -0.89 10.01 -2.87
CA PRO A 135 0.13 9.91 -3.88
C PRO A 135 1.16 8.86 -3.47
N ILE A 136 1.52 7.97 -4.38
CA ILE A 136 2.60 6.99 -4.20
C ILE A 136 3.59 7.10 -5.34
N ASP A 137 4.85 6.88 -5.03
CA ASP A 137 5.93 6.85 -5.99
C ASP A 137 6.36 5.40 -6.20
N LEU A 138 6.35 4.96 -7.46
CA LEU A 138 6.72 3.62 -7.88
C LEU A 138 7.88 3.68 -8.86
N GLU A 139 8.89 2.85 -8.63
CA GLU A 139 10.03 2.69 -9.53
C GLU A 139 10.30 1.20 -9.77
N LEU A 140 10.33 0.79 -11.04
CA LEU A 140 10.75 -0.56 -11.43
C LEU A 140 12.28 -0.65 -11.31
N VAL A 141 12.78 -1.23 -10.21
CA VAL A 141 14.22 -1.34 -9.93
C VAL A 141 14.86 -2.59 -10.55
N SER A 142 14.05 -3.58 -10.87
CA SER A 142 14.41 -4.75 -11.71
C SER A 142 13.13 -5.32 -12.33
N ASP A 143 13.26 -6.27 -13.27
CA ASP A 143 12.12 -6.86 -14.00
C ASP A 143 11.00 -7.39 -13.09
N ASN A 144 11.33 -7.80 -11.87
CA ASN A 144 10.40 -8.39 -10.90
C ASN A 144 10.32 -7.66 -9.55
N THR A 145 10.83 -6.43 -9.46
CA THR A 145 10.88 -5.69 -8.20
C THR A 145 10.55 -4.22 -8.41
N ILE A 146 9.59 -3.73 -7.64
CA ILE A 146 9.17 -2.32 -7.61
C ILE A 146 9.53 -1.73 -6.24
N GLN A 147 10.22 -0.60 -6.23
CA GLN A 147 10.35 0.27 -5.06
C GLN A 147 9.07 1.09 -4.93
N LEU A 148 8.44 1.05 -3.76
CA LEU A 148 7.29 1.86 -3.40
C LEU A 148 7.70 2.86 -2.32
N ASN A 149 7.35 4.13 -2.52
CA ASN A 149 7.41 5.16 -1.50
C ASN A 149 6.07 5.89 -1.44
N ALA A 150 5.62 6.23 -0.24
CA ALA A 150 4.44 7.05 -0.03
C ALA A 150 4.63 8.00 1.15
N SER A 151 4.08 9.21 1.02
CA SER A 151 4.08 10.20 2.11
C SER A 151 2.78 11.00 2.05
N TRP A 152 2.07 11.06 3.18
CA TRP A 152 0.86 11.85 3.33
C TRP A 152 0.68 12.30 4.77
N SER A 153 -0.34 13.11 5.02
CA SER A 153 -0.71 13.52 6.39
C SER A 153 -2.17 13.21 6.66
N LEU A 154 -2.49 12.96 7.93
CA LEU A 154 -3.86 12.85 8.41
C LEU A 154 -4.04 13.60 9.73
N PHE A 155 -5.30 13.92 10.08
CA PHE A 155 -5.67 14.37 11.40
C PHE A 155 -6.17 13.17 12.21
N ILE A 156 -5.58 12.91 13.39
CA ILE A 156 -5.98 11.75 14.19
C ILE A 156 -7.41 11.89 14.74
N THR A 157 -7.88 13.12 14.93
CA THR A 157 -9.28 13.40 15.34
C THR A 157 -10.31 12.99 14.28
N ASP A 158 -9.95 12.94 12.99
CA ASP A 158 -10.81 12.39 11.93
C ASP A 158 -11.11 10.90 12.12
N TYR A 159 -10.26 10.21 12.88
CA TYR A 159 -10.38 8.79 13.23
C TYR A 159 -10.92 8.57 14.65
N GLY A 160 -11.48 9.61 15.27
CA GLY A 160 -12.06 9.53 16.61
C GLY A 160 -11.04 9.45 17.73
N LEU A 161 -9.75 9.69 17.45
CA LEU A 161 -8.70 9.64 18.44
C LEU A 161 -8.56 10.99 19.16
N GLU A 162 -8.39 10.94 20.47
CA GLU A 162 -8.05 12.12 21.25
C GLU A 162 -6.57 12.48 21.06
N ARG A 163 -6.27 13.79 21.07
CA ARG A 163 -4.90 14.27 20.97
C ARG A 163 -4.17 14.01 22.28
N PRO A 164 -3.10 13.18 22.29
CA PRO A 164 -2.35 12.90 23.51
C PRO A 164 -1.74 14.17 24.12
N SER A 165 -1.63 14.20 25.45
CA SER A 165 -0.96 15.27 26.18
C SER A 165 0.22 14.73 26.95
N ILE A 166 1.36 15.44 26.89
CA ILE A 166 2.58 15.11 27.62
C ILE A 166 2.98 16.35 28.42
N VAL A 167 2.86 16.28 29.74
CA VAL A 167 3.26 17.35 30.67
C VAL A 167 2.70 18.72 30.20
N PHE A 168 1.37 18.84 30.07
CA PHE A 168 0.63 20.05 29.63
C PHE A 168 0.83 20.45 28.15
N LEU A 169 1.68 19.77 27.40
CA LEU A 169 1.86 19.98 25.95
C LEU A 169 1.03 18.97 25.16
N GLN A 170 0.14 19.47 24.33
CA GLN A 170 -0.69 18.64 23.48
C GLN A 170 0.05 18.30 22.18
N VAL A 171 -0.02 17.02 21.76
CA VAL A 171 0.47 16.58 20.45
C VAL A 171 -0.37 17.24 19.36
N ASN A 172 0.26 17.64 18.25
CA ASN A 172 -0.47 18.16 17.10
C ASN A 172 -1.44 17.10 16.56
N ASP A 173 -2.58 17.57 16.10
CA ASP A 173 -3.58 16.71 15.48
C ASP A 173 -3.06 16.06 14.19
N GLN A 174 -2.37 16.84 13.37
CA GLN A 174 -1.82 16.38 12.12
C GLN A 174 -0.58 15.51 12.34
N HIS A 175 -0.64 14.28 11.84
CA HIS A 175 0.48 13.35 11.79
C HIS A 175 0.94 13.14 10.34
N GLU A 176 2.25 13.05 10.15
CA GLU A 176 2.87 12.71 8.86
C GLU A 176 3.13 11.21 8.83
N LEU A 177 2.71 10.53 7.75
CA LEU A 177 2.90 9.09 7.55
C LEU A 177 3.78 8.86 6.34
N ASN A 178 4.68 7.86 6.45
CA ASN A 178 5.55 7.47 5.35
C ASN A 178 5.61 5.95 5.26
N LEU A 179 5.65 5.44 4.03
CA LEU A 179 5.88 4.04 3.70
C LEU A 179 7.07 3.94 2.75
N ASP A 180 7.85 2.88 2.93
CA ASP A 180 8.93 2.46 2.05
C ASP A 180 8.93 0.95 1.94
N ALA A 181 8.90 0.40 0.71
CA ALA A 181 8.87 -1.04 0.52
C ALA A 181 9.44 -1.48 -0.84
N LEU A 182 10.14 -2.60 -0.83
CA LEU A 182 10.40 -3.36 -2.05
C LEU A 182 9.28 -4.38 -2.24
N LEU A 183 8.54 -4.23 -3.33
CA LEU A 183 7.51 -5.16 -3.76
C LEU A 183 8.12 -6.13 -4.76
N LYS A 184 7.94 -7.43 -4.54
CA LYS A 184 8.39 -8.49 -5.45
C LYS A 184 7.20 -9.10 -6.17
N GLU A 185 7.39 -9.40 -7.44
CA GLU A 185 6.43 -10.14 -8.24
C GLU A 185 6.17 -11.52 -7.61
N LYS A 186 4.88 -11.93 -7.60
CA LYS A 186 4.42 -13.22 -7.07
C LYS A 186 4.22 -14.25 -8.16
#